data_9dc571c491ea45fb48f8d9177c647a4e
#
_entry.id   9dc571c491ea45fb48f8d9177c647a4e
#
_cell.length_a   1.000
_cell.length_b   1.000
_cell.length_c   1.000
_cell.angle_alpha   90.00
_cell.angle_beta   90.00
_cell.angle_gamma   90.00
#
_symmetry.space_group_name_H-M   'P 1'
#
loop_
_entity.id
_entity.type
_entity.pdbx_description
1 polymer ?
#
loop_
_entity_poly.entity_id
_entity_poly.type
_entity_poly.pdbx_seq_one_letter_code
_entity_poly.pdbx_strand_id
1 'polypeptide(L)'
;MSPILLLLIGMVIVVGSILIFRLHAFLALILGSLIVAALTDKEEVYHHCLKSEAVRVTGVIGKRVALKASKNQEIIPGSVFLLRPNASDGKLGEISEGMLTLLPQSKLSEEEKTSVQEQGVRFAEVTSAVPLQMKDRIIHHTQLNEALSVSSRNIAQRVGTGFGG
;
A
#
# COMPACT_ATOMS: atom_id res chain seq x y z
N MET A 1 15.13 -8.48 3.20
CA MET A 1 15.47 -8.99 4.55
C MET A 1 14.21 -9.28 5.35
N SER A 2 14.22 -10.27 6.24
CA SER A 2 13.04 -10.54 7.08
C SER A 2 12.81 -9.39 8.07
N PRO A 3 11.55 -8.90 8.27
CA PRO A 3 11.24 -7.85 9.24
C PRO A 3 11.69 -8.17 10.67
N ILE A 4 11.64 -9.46 11.04
CA ILE A 4 12.06 -9.94 12.37
C ILE A 4 13.57 -9.76 12.55
N LEU A 5 14.36 -10.04 11.52
CA LEU A 5 15.81 -9.90 11.56
C LEU A 5 16.23 -8.43 11.68
N LEU A 6 15.54 -7.52 10.97
CA LEU A 6 15.75 -6.06 11.11
C LEU A 6 15.44 -5.57 12.53
N LEU A 7 14.35 -6.04 13.13
CA LEU A 7 13.97 -5.69 14.50
C LEU A 7 15.03 -6.19 15.49
N LEU A 8 15.51 -7.42 15.32
CA LEU A 8 16.53 -8.02 16.19
C LEU A 8 17.85 -7.26 16.10
N ILE A 9 18.29 -6.91 14.88
CA ILE A 9 19.50 -6.09 14.66
C ILE A 9 19.34 -4.73 15.34
N GLY A 10 18.21 -4.04 15.16
CA GLY A 10 17.93 -2.76 15.81
C GLY A 10 18.01 -2.87 17.34
N MET A 11 17.41 -3.92 17.92
CA MET A 11 17.45 -4.16 19.36
C MET A 11 18.88 -4.38 19.88
N VAL A 12 19.66 -5.22 19.20
CA VAL A 12 21.07 -5.50 19.56
C VAL A 12 21.91 -4.23 19.49
N ILE A 13 21.71 -3.38 18.47
CA ILE A 13 22.45 -2.12 18.32
C ILE A 13 22.12 -1.16 19.44
N VAL A 14 20.84 -0.98 19.79
CA VAL A 14 20.41 -0.08 20.86
C VAL A 14 20.98 -0.53 22.20
N VAL A 15 20.78 -1.81 22.55
CA VAL A 15 21.27 -2.36 23.84
C VAL A 15 22.80 -2.33 23.87
N GLY A 16 23.47 -2.74 22.80
CA GLY A 16 24.93 -2.71 22.70
C GLY A 16 25.51 -1.30 22.83
N SER A 17 24.86 -0.31 22.19
CA SER A 17 25.29 1.09 22.26
C SER A 17 25.19 1.66 23.70
N ILE A 18 24.15 1.30 24.44
CA ILE A 18 23.99 1.72 25.84
C ILE A 18 25.03 1.05 26.75
N LEU A 19 25.25 -0.26 26.58
CA LEU A 19 26.14 -1.03 27.45
C LEU A 19 27.63 -0.78 27.19
N ILE A 20 28.03 -0.73 25.89
CA ILE A 20 29.44 -0.65 25.51
C ILE A 20 29.92 0.80 25.51
N PHE A 21 29.17 1.70 24.90
CA PHE A 21 29.58 3.10 24.73
C PHE A 21 29.06 4.03 25.83
N ARG A 22 28.27 3.53 26.80
CA ARG A 22 27.60 4.36 27.82
C ARG A 22 26.87 5.57 27.23
N LEU A 23 26.38 5.42 26.02
CA LEU A 23 25.65 6.48 25.33
C LEU A 23 24.33 6.75 26.08
N HIS A 24 23.94 8.01 26.11
CA HIS A 24 22.63 8.38 26.61
C HIS A 24 21.55 7.62 25.81
N ALA A 25 20.56 7.03 26.50
CA ALA A 25 19.52 6.18 25.89
C ALA A 25 18.87 6.83 24.66
N PHE A 26 18.72 8.15 24.68
CA PHE A 26 18.20 8.95 23.58
C PHE A 26 19.07 8.88 22.32
N LEU A 27 20.40 9.02 22.46
CA LEU A 27 21.35 8.92 21.33
C LEU A 27 21.37 7.50 20.78
N ALA A 28 21.27 6.48 21.63
CA ALA A 28 21.22 5.09 21.19
C ALA A 28 19.96 4.79 20.36
N LEU A 29 18.80 5.35 20.75
CA LEU A 29 17.55 5.24 19.99
C LEU A 29 17.64 5.92 18.63
N ILE A 30 18.22 7.12 18.55
CA ILE A 30 18.44 7.83 17.29
C ILE A 30 19.33 6.99 16.38
N LEU A 31 20.47 6.53 16.88
CA LEU A 31 21.41 5.74 16.09
C LEU A 31 20.77 4.45 15.60
N GLY A 32 20.04 3.74 16.46
CA GLY A 32 19.33 2.51 16.13
C GLY A 32 18.28 2.75 15.03
N SER A 33 17.47 3.81 15.15
CA SER A 33 16.47 4.14 14.14
C SER A 33 17.08 4.51 12.79
N LEU A 34 18.22 5.20 12.80
CA LEU A 34 18.94 5.61 11.59
C LEU A 34 19.53 4.41 10.85
N ILE A 35 20.08 3.45 11.60
CA ILE A 35 20.62 2.20 11.04
C ILE A 35 19.48 1.33 10.46
N VAL A 36 18.38 1.14 11.20
CA VAL A 36 17.22 0.41 10.69
C VAL A 36 16.68 1.05 9.42
N ALA A 37 16.58 2.40 9.39
CA ALA A 37 16.15 3.14 8.22
C ALA A 37 17.07 2.93 7.01
N ALA A 38 18.38 2.88 7.23
CA ALA A 38 19.37 2.66 6.17
C ALA A 38 19.34 1.22 5.63
N LEU A 39 19.00 0.24 6.48
CA LEU A 39 18.91 -1.17 6.10
C LEU A 39 17.57 -1.57 5.50
N THR A 40 16.53 -0.72 5.63
CA THR A 40 15.21 -1.00 5.06
C THR A 40 15.23 -0.81 3.56
N ASP A 41 14.84 -1.84 2.82
CA ASP A 41 14.77 -1.80 1.37
C ASP A 41 13.62 -0.88 0.92
N LYS A 42 13.95 0.10 0.08
CA LYS A 42 12.98 1.08 -0.45
C LYS A 42 11.89 0.39 -1.27
N GLU A 43 12.22 -0.68 -1.94
CA GLU A 43 11.30 -1.44 -2.77
C GLU A 43 10.23 -2.16 -1.91
N GLU A 44 10.61 -2.72 -0.77
CA GLU A 44 9.65 -3.32 0.16
C GLU A 44 8.67 -2.29 0.75
N VAL A 45 9.18 -1.10 1.11
CA VAL A 45 8.33 0.00 1.60
C VAL A 45 7.37 0.44 0.52
N TYR A 46 7.84 0.59 -0.72
CA TYR A 46 7.01 0.94 -1.87
C TYR A 46 5.88 -0.08 -2.10
N HIS A 47 6.20 -1.36 -2.16
CA HIS A 47 5.19 -2.41 -2.33
C HIS A 47 4.21 -2.48 -1.17
N HIS A 48 4.63 -2.20 0.05
CA HIS A 48 3.74 -2.12 1.20
C HIS A 48 2.76 -0.94 1.07
N CYS A 49 3.25 0.24 0.67
CA CYS A 49 2.39 1.42 0.42
C CYS A 49 1.39 1.15 -0.70
N LEU A 50 1.81 0.54 -1.81
CA LEU A 50 0.90 0.13 -2.87
C LEU A 50 -0.18 -0.83 -2.39
N LYS A 51 0.18 -1.81 -1.56
CA LYS A 51 -0.78 -2.77 -1.00
C LYS A 51 -1.78 -2.10 -0.05
N SER A 52 -1.37 -1.07 0.69
CA SER A 52 -2.24 -0.37 1.63
C SER A 52 -3.24 0.54 0.93
N GLU A 53 -2.83 1.20 -0.17
CA GLU A 53 -3.67 2.16 -0.89
C GLU A 53 -4.53 1.52 -1.99
N ALA A 54 -4.04 0.45 -2.60
CA ALA A 54 -4.72 -0.18 -3.73
C ALA A 54 -5.95 -1.00 -3.32
N VAL A 55 -7.08 -0.72 -3.95
CA VAL A 55 -8.35 -1.42 -3.75
C VAL A 55 -8.34 -2.77 -4.45
N ARG A 56 -8.83 -3.80 -3.78
CA ARG A 56 -8.84 -5.17 -4.30
C ARG A 56 -10.04 -5.43 -5.19
N VAL A 57 -9.80 -6.06 -6.34
CA VAL A 57 -10.83 -6.62 -7.22
C VAL A 57 -11.29 -7.97 -6.65
N THR A 58 -12.56 -8.06 -6.30
CA THR A 58 -13.17 -9.26 -5.71
C THR A 58 -14.03 -10.04 -6.69
N GLY A 59 -14.48 -9.40 -7.76
CA GLY A 59 -15.26 -10.02 -8.83
C GLY A 59 -15.09 -9.27 -10.13
N VAL A 60 -15.13 -10.00 -11.25
CA VAL A 60 -15.03 -9.43 -12.60
C VAL A 60 -16.14 -10.06 -13.44
N ILE A 61 -16.99 -9.23 -14.04
CA ILE A 61 -18.06 -9.63 -14.96
C ILE A 61 -17.96 -8.73 -16.19
N GLY A 62 -17.22 -9.19 -17.18
CA GLY A 62 -16.93 -8.38 -18.38
C GLY A 62 -16.12 -7.13 -18.03
N LYS A 63 -16.70 -5.93 -18.26
CA LYS A 63 -16.11 -4.64 -17.88
C LYS A 63 -16.48 -4.18 -16.47
N ARG A 64 -17.42 -4.86 -15.82
CA ARG A 64 -17.85 -4.57 -14.47
C ARG A 64 -16.97 -5.27 -13.47
N VAL A 65 -16.59 -4.56 -12.44
CA VAL A 65 -15.75 -5.07 -11.36
C VAL A 65 -16.40 -4.80 -10.02
N ALA A 66 -16.31 -5.78 -9.14
CA ALA A 66 -16.64 -5.64 -7.74
C ALA A 66 -15.36 -5.27 -6.97
N LEU A 67 -15.36 -4.14 -6.30
CA LEU A 67 -14.23 -3.57 -5.58
C LEU A 67 -14.50 -3.63 -4.08
N LYS A 68 -13.56 -4.16 -3.32
CA LYS A 68 -13.60 -4.15 -1.87
C LYS A 68 -12.51 -3.23 -1.34
N ALA A 69 -12.93 -2.10 -0.79
CA ALA A 69 -12.06 -1.19 -0.08
C ALA A 69 -11.88 -1.64 1.38
N SER A 70 -10.70 -1.41 1.93
CA SER A 70 -10.46 -1.51 3.38
C SER A 70 -11.02 -0.27 4.08
N LYS A 71 -11.12 -0.29 5.42
CA LYS A 71 -11.71 0.83 6.21
C LYS A 71 -11.11 2.21 5.93
N ASN A 72 -9.84 2.25 5.51
CA ASN A 72 -9.10 3.50 5.28
C ASN A 72 -8.84 3.78 3.79
N GLN A 73 -9.48 3.01 2.88
CA GLN A 73 -9.30 3.19 1.44
C GLN A 73 -10.53 3.81 0.83
N GLU A 74 -10.32 4.81 -0.01
CA GLU A 74 -11.37 5.45 -0.80
C GLU A 74 -11.28 4.99 -2.26
N ILE A 75 -12.43 4.68 -2.85
CA ILE A 75 -12.53 4.36 -4.28
C ILE A 75 -12.80 5.66 -5.03
N ILE A 76 -11.76 6.19 -5.67
CA ILE A 76 -11.83 7.44 -6.42
C ILE A 76 -12.04 7.09 -7.89
N PRO A 77 -13.10 7.62 -8.55
CA PRO A 77 -13.28 7.45 -9.98
C PRO A 77 -12.25 8.26 -10.77
N GLY A 78 -11.92 7.82 -11.98
CA GLY A 78 -10.99 8.51 -12.87
C GLY A 78 -9.88 7.61 -13.37
N SER A 79 -8.73 8.20 -13.68
CA SER A 79 -7.56 7.47 -14.16
C SER A 79 -6.95 6.60 -13.07
N VAL A 80 -6.80 5.33 -13.37
CA VAL A 80 -6.32 4.30 -12.43
C VAL A 80 -5.22 3.47 -13.06
N PHE A 81 -4.36 2.94 -12.20
CA PHE A 81 -3.40 1.91 -12.55
C PHE A 81 -3.90 0.55 -12.08
N LEU A 82 -3.73 -0.43 -12.93
CA LEU A 82 -4.00 -1.83 -12.63
C LEU A 82 -2.71 -2.48 -12.15
N LEU A 83 -2.78 -3.08 -10.98
CA LEU A 83 -1.65 -3.73 -10.32
C LEU A 83 -1.97 -5.22 -10.18
N ARG A 84 -1.11 -6.06 -10.72
CA ARG A 84 -1.25 -7.52 -10.61
C ARG A 84 -0.23 -8.08 -9.63
N PRO A 85 -0.64 -8.91 -8.66
CA PRO A 85 0.31 -9.58 -7.79
C PRO A 85 1.16 -10.56 -8.58
N ASN A 86 2.47 -10.48 -8.41
CA ASN A 86 3.39 -11.41 -9.03
C ASN A 86 3.25 -12.79 -8.38
N ALA A 87 3.22 -13.85 -9.18
CA ALA A 87 2.98 -15.21 -8.67
C ALA A 87 4.13 -15.74 -7.81
N SER A 88 5.35 -15.26 -8.03
CA SER A 88 6.56 -15.77 -7.39
C SER A 88 6.88 -15.11 -6.06
N ASP A 89 6.66 -13.81 -5.91
CA ASP A 89 7.08 -13.03 -4.74
C ASP A 89 5.95 -12.26 -4.06
N GLY A 90 4.75 -12.29 -4.64
CA GLY A 90 3.58 -11.58 -4.15
C GLY A 90 3.70 -10.05 -4.19
N LYS A 91 4.74 -9.53 -4.86
CA LYS A 91 4.89 -8.10 -5.12
C LYS A 91 3.86 -7.64 -6.15
N LEU A 92 3.47 -6.38 -6.09
CA LEU A 92 2.54 -5.79 -7.05
C LEU A 92 3.33 -5.21 -8.22
N GLY A 93 3.04 -5.70 -9.43
CA GLY A 93 3.55 -5.15 -10.68
C GLY A 93 2.49 -4.26 -11.34
N GLU A 94 2.93 -3.19 -11.98
CA GLU A 94 2.06 -2.37 -12.84
C GLU A 94 1.75 -3.14 -14.12
N ILE A 95 0.47 -3.16 -14.52
CA ILE A 95 0.04 -3.91 -15.70
C ILE A 95 -0.39 -2.96 -16.81
N SER A 96 -1.27 -2.01 -16.53
CA SER A 96 -1.76 -1.02 -17.48
C SER A 96 -2.49 0.12 -16.81
N GLU A 97 -2.63 1.20 -17.55
CA GLU A 97 -3.54 2.28 -17.23
C GLU A 97 -4.98 1.93 -17.62
N GLY A 98 -5.93 2.50 -16.90
CA GLY A 98 -7.35 2.35 -17.16
C GLY A 98 -8.16 3.53 -16.65
N MET A 99 -9.46 3.50 -16.96
CA MET A 99 -10.43 4.46 -16.46
C MET A 99 -11.46 3.74 -15.62
N LEU A 100 -11.63 4.19 -14.38
CA LEU A 100 -12.61 3.67 -13.42
C LEU A 100 -13.82 4.59 -13.36
N THR A 101 -15.00 4.05 -13.57
CA THR A 101 -16.28 4.76 -13.41
C THR A 101 -17.14 4.00 -12.40
N LEU A 102 -17.53 4.67 -11.32
CA LEU A 102 -18.43 4.08 -10.33
C LEU A 102 -19.83 3.94 -10.91
N LEU A 103 -20.43 2.77 -10.70
CA LEU A 103 -21.80 2.52 -11.09
C LEU A 103 -22.77 3.09 -10.03
N PRO A 104 -23.75 3.91 -10.44
CA PRO A 104 -24.79 4.38 -9.53
C PRO A 104 -25.69 3.22 -9.12
N GLN A 105 -26.26 3.28 -7.92
CA GLN A 105 -27.11 2.21 -7.36
C GLN A 105 -28.31 1.86 -8.25
N SER A 106 -28.78 2.81 -9.08
CA SER A 106 -29.88 2.58 -10.03
C SER A 106 -29.53 1.61 -11.16
N LYS A 107 -28.25 1.38 -11.44
CA LYS A 107 -27.77 0.46 -12.48
C LYS A 107 -27.33 -0.90 -11.94
N LEU A 108 -27.49 -1.11 -10.64
CA LEU A 108 -27.14 -2.37 -9.97
C LEU A 108 -28.33 -3.33 -9.99
N SER A 109 -28.04 -4.63 -10.17
CA SER A 109 -29.02 -5.69 -9.96
C SER A 109 -29.36 -5.83 -8.46
N GLU A 110 -30.46 -6.51 -8.13
CA GLU A 110 -30.86 -6.72 -6.73
C GLU A 110 -29.79 -7.52 -5.94
N GLU A 111 -29.15 -8.47 -6.59
CA GLU A 111 -28.04 -9.25 -6.00
C GLU A 111 -26.80 -8.35 -5.72
N GLU A 112 -26.49 -7.44 -6.63
CA GLU A 112 -25.40 -6.48 -6.47
C GLU A 112 -25.69 -5.48 -5.35
N LYS A 113 -26.93 -5.02 -5.22
CA LYS A 113 -27.37 -4.14 -4.12
C LYS A 113 -27.21 -4.83 -2.75
N THR A 114 -27.61 -6.10 -2.66
CA THR A 114 -27.41 -6.90 -1.45
C THR A 114 -25.92 -7.02 -1.09
N SER A 115 -25.08 -7.30 -2.08
CA SER A 115 -23.63 -7.39 -1.88
C SER A 115 -23.01 -6.05 -1.43
N VAL A 116 -23.52 -4.92 -1.91
CA VAL A 116 -23.09 -3.57 -1.45
C VAL A 116 -23.42 -3.39 0.03
N GLN A 117 -24.61 -3.79 0.47
CA GLN A 117 -25.06 -3.61 1.85
C GLN A 117 -24.36 -4.56 2.83
N GLU A 118 -24.24 -5.85 2.47
CA GLU A 118 -23.70 -6.87 3.37
C GLU A 118 -22.17 -6.89 3.42
N GLN A 119 -21.51 -6.72 2.27
CA GLN A 119 -20.07 -6.92 2.14
C GLN A 119 -19.27 -5.63 1.99
N GLY A 120 -19.95 -4.49 1.87
CA GLY A 120 -19.32 -3.19 1.64
C GLY A 120 -18.57 -3.10 0.30
N VAL A 121 -19.02 -3.88 -0.69
CA VAL A 121 -18.46 -3.92 -2.03
C VAL A 121 -19.00 -2.73 -2.83
N ARG A 122 -18.17 -2.13 -3.69
CA ARG A 122 -18.61 -1.12 -4.67
C ARG A 122 -18.45 -1.68 -6.07
N PHE A 123 -19.44 -1.44 -6.91
CA PHE A 123 -19.39 -1.83 -8.32
C PHE A 123 -18.94 -0.67 -9.18
N ALA A 124 -18.04 -0.96 -10.10
CA ALA A 124 -17.50 0.00 -11.02
C ALA A 124 -17.33 -0.61 -12.41
N GLU A 125 -17.26 0.22 -13.41
CA GLU A 125 -16.84 -0.16 -14.77
C GLU A 125 -15.40 0.30 -14.97
N VAL A 126 -14.56 -0.62 -15.47
CA VAL A 126 -13.15 -0.33 -15.75
C VAL A 126 -12.87 -0.57 -17.21
N THR A 127 -12.40 0.46 -17.89
CA THR A 127 -11.92 0.39 -19.26
C THR A 127 -10.39 0.35 -19.24
N SER A 128 -9.82 -0.75 -19.71
CA SER A 128 -8.35 -0.93 -19.79
C SER A 128 -7.99 -1.74 -21.05
N ALA A 129 -6.75 -1.63 -21.46
CA ALA A 129 -6.20 -2.40 -22.58
C ALA A 129 -5.99 -3.89 -22.21
N VAL A 130 -5.81 -4.17 -20.91
CA VAL A 130 -5.58 -5.53 -20.41
C VAL A 130 -6.81 -6.02 -19.65
N PRO A 131 -7.25 -7.28 -19.87
CA PRO A 131 -8.38 -7.84 -19.14
C PRO A 131 -8.08 -7.97 -17.66
N LEU A 132 -9.03 -7.52 -16.85
CA LEU A 132 -8.96 -7.62 -15.39
C LEU A 132 -9.09 -9.06 -14.92
N GLN A 133 -8.42 -9.38 -13.83
CA GLN A 133 -8.50 -10.67 -13.17
C GLN A 133 -8.89 -10.51 -11.69
N MET A 134 -9.49 -11.56 -11.13
CA MET A 134 -9.64 -11.66 -9.69
C MET A 134 -8.27 -11.61 -9.03
N LYS A 135 -8.13 -10.87 -7.93
CA LYS A 135 -6.90 -10.55 -7.21
C LYS A 135 -6.11 -9.36 -7.75
N ASP A 136 -6.40 -8.85 -8.95
CA ASP A 136 -5.85 -7.57 -9.39
C ASP A 136 -6.22 -6.48 -8.37
N ARG A 137 -5.42 -5.44 -8.32
CA ARG A 137 -5.68 -4.28 -7.47
C ARG A 137 -5.75 -3.03 -8.34
N ILE A 138 -6.51 -2.07 -7.90
CA ILE A 138 -6.72 -0.80 -8.60
C ILE A 138 -6.29 0.31 -7.66
N ILE A 139 -5.45 1.21 -8.15
CA ILE A 139 -5.03 2.40 -7.44
C ILE A 139 -5.28 3.64 -8.29
N HIS A 140 -5.84 4.68 -7.70
CA HIS A 140 -6.04 5.95 -8.40
C HIS A 140 -4.69 6.66 -8.61
N HIS A 141 -4.56 7.42 -9.70
CA HIS A 141 -3.32 8.11 -10.08
C HIS A 141 -2.76 9.02 -8.96
N THR A 142 -3.63 9.74 -8.24
CA THR A 142 -3.21 10.59 -7.11
C THR A 142 -2.68 9.77 -5.94
N GLN A 143 -3.34 8.65 -5.59
CA GLN A 143 -2.92 7.74 -4.53
C GLN A 143 -1.58 7.07 -4.86
N LEU A 144 -1.36 6.71 -6.13
CA LEU A 144 -0.08 6.19 -6.58
C LEU A 144 1.03 7.21 -6.40
N ASN A 145 0.81 8.47 -6.83
CA ASN A 145 1.78 9.54 -6.67
C ASN A 145 2.09 9.84 -5.20
N GLU A 146 1.09 9.79 -4.33
CA GLU A 146 1.28 9.91 -2.89
C GLU A 146 2.10 8.74 -2.32
N ALA A 147 1.78 7.51 -2.67
CA ALA A 147 2.53 6.32 -2.25
C ALA A 147 3.99 6.38 -2.72
N LEU A 148 4.22 6.82 -3.97
CA LEU A 148 5.56 7.05 -4.52
C LEU A 148 6.29 8.17 -3.76
N SER A 149 5.60 9.26 -3.47
CA SER A 149 6.18 10.39 -2.74
C SER A 149 6.56 10.01 -1.30
N VAL A 150 5.78 9.20 -0.64
CA VAL A 150 6.08 8.67 0.70
C VAL A 150 7.28 7.72 0.64
N SER A 151 7.39 6.88 -0.38
CA SER A 151 8.53 5.98 -0.55
C SER A 151 9.84 6.72 -0.88
N SER A 152 9.77 7.83 -1.62
CA SER A 152 10.93 8.64 -1.99
C SER A 152 11.29 9.69 -0.92
N ARG A 153 10.30 10.21 -0.20
CA ARG A 153 10.47 11.31 0.76
C ARG A 153 10.96 10.89 2.10
N ASN A 154 11.11 9.63 2.40
CA ASN A 154 11.79 9.57 3.65
C ASN A 154 11.39 8.75 4.81
N ILE A 155 12.08 7.80 4.96
CA ILE A 155 12.61 7.36 6.25
C ILE A 155 13.43 8.49 6.94
N ALA A 156 14.27 9.20 6.23
CA ALA A 156 15.10 10.29 6.78
C ALA A 156 14.31 11.54 7.25
N GLN A 157 13.27 11.96 6.54
CA GLN A 157 12.45 13.10 6.95
C GLN A 157 11.51 12.79 8.13
N ARG A 158 11.01 11.56 8.26
CA ARG A 158 10.23 11.14 9.41
C ARG A 158 11.06 11.04 10.69
N VAL A 159 12.33 10.69 10.56
CA VAL A 159 13.27 10.75 11.69
C VAL A 159 13.60 12.21 12.05
N GLY A 160 13.75 13.10 11.06
CA GLY A 160 14.06 14.52 11.29
C GLY A 160 12.90 15.34 11.88
N THR A 161 11.64 15.08 11.51
CA THR A 161 10.48 15.82 12.02
C THR A 161 10.00 15.34 13.39
N GLY A 162 10.38 14.14 13.82
CA GLY A 162 10.11 13.64 15.18
C GLY A 162 10.92 14.35 16.27
N PHE A 163 11.91 15.16 15.91
CA PHE A 163 12.79 15.88 16.84
C PHE A 163 12.56 17.39 16.91
N GLY A 164 11.59 17.94 16.17
CA GLY A 164 11.31 19.37 16.07
C GLY A 164 9.98 19.83 16.69
N GLY A 165 9.34 19.01 17.51
CA GLY A 165 8.09 19.34 18.19
C GLY A 165 8.21 19.32 19.70
#